data_53411388961e964ad9a40678c00f9049
#
_entry.id   53411388961e964ad9a40678c00f9049
#
_cell.length_a   1.000
_cell.length_b   1.000
_cell.length_c   1.000
_cell.angle_alpha   90.00
_cell.angle_beta   90.00
_cell.angle_gamma   90.00
#
_symmetry.space_group_name_H-M   'P 1'
#
loop_
_entity.id
_entity.type
_entity.pdbx_description
1 polymer ?
#
loop_
_entity_poly.entity_id
_entity_poly.type
_entity_poly.pdbx_seq_one_letter_code
_entity_poly.pdbx_strand_id
1 'polypeptide(L)'
;EKVCLTLEKPSDMKEAGLALMGLPVPEAEEILAKWEAVIPSDLEGEDVVTCLQKAMAGDFGNGSDWALLRSPFWIIHTEAFQSREVPLAPAEAIRSLFIRLKEKGFAIAVATGRAREEMEIPFRIFHWYEEFDPLYLATASDAVEAAGLFHCPVPDKPAPFIFSCALFGRKRENYEAYLKEEMKPAAGDEVYVCGDSYSDVLGSRRAGTKFIGILTGLEGKKEAALFEREK
;
A
#
# COMPACT_ATOMS: atom_id res chain seq x y z
N GLU A 1 -1.79 -22.91 6.11
CA GLU A 1 -2.97 -23.21 6.96
C GLU A 1 -3.84 -21.97 7.01
N LYS A 2 -5.08 -22.09 6.50
CA LYS A 2 -6.09 -21.04 6.68
C LYS A 2 -6.58 -21.14 8.11
N VAL A 3 -6.19 -20.19 8.94
CA VAL A 3 -6.81 -20.01 10.26
C VAL A 3 -8.18 -19.36 10.01
N CYS A 4 -9.24 -20.18 10.06
CA CYS A 4 -10.60 -19.68 10.07
C CYS A 4 -10.91 -19.29 11.52
N LEU A 5 -10.81 -18.01 11.87
CA LEU A 5 -11.21 -17.51 13.17
C LEU A 5 -12.70 -17.24 13.16
N THR A 6 -13.45 -18.00 13.94
CA THR A 6 -14.86 -17.72 14.24
C THR A 6 -14.85 -16.73 15.42
N LEU A 7 -15.06 -15.46 15.13
CA LEU A 7 -15.04 -14.41 16.15
C LEU A 7 -16.50 -14.17 16.61
N GLU A 8 -16.86 -14.69 17.78
CA GLU A 8 -18.23 -14.58 18.32
C GLU A 8 -18.36 -13.51 19.41
N LYS A 9 -17.24 -13.05 20.01
CA LYS A 9 -17.26 -12.10 21.14
C LYS A 9 -16.09 -11.11 21.06
N PRO A 10 -16.20 -9.92 21.67
CA PRO A 10 -15.11 -8.96 21.76
C PRO A 10 -13.81 -9.52 22.37
N SER A 11 -13.92 -10.46 23.34
CA SER A 11 -12.75 -11.17 23.90
C SER A 11 -12.00 -12.00 22.87
N ASP A 12 -12.73 -12.60 21.93
CA ASP A 12 -12.16 -13.46 20.90
C ASP A 12 -11.40 -12.63 19.86
N MET A 13 -11.85 -11.39 19.64
CA MET A 13 -11.13 -10.41 18.82
C MET A 13 -9.81 -9.97 19.44
N LYS A 14 -9.78 -9.82 20.78
CA LYS A 14 -8.56 -9.51 21.51
C LYS A 14 -7.53 -10.61 21.33
N GLU A 15 -7.93 -11.87 21.57
CA GLU A 15 -7.05 -13.04 21.38
C GLU A 15 -6.62 -13.23 19.92
N ALA A 16 -7.53 -13.02 18.98
CA ALA A 16 -7.21 -13.09 17.56
C ALA A 16 -6.26 -11.99 17.11
N GLY A 17 -6.46 -10.75 17.60
CA GLY A 17 -5.56 -9.63 17.36
C GLY A 17 -4.16 -9.90 17.93
N LEU A 18 -4.06 -10.41 19.16
CA LEU A 18 -2.82 -10.81 19.80
C LEU A 18 -2.09 -11.90 19.01
N ALA A 19 -2.82 -12.93 18.57
CA ALA A 19 -2.28 -14.03 17.78
C ALA A 19 -1.81 -13.59 16.39
N LEU A 20 -2.55 -12.69 15.73
CA LEU A 20 -2.17 -12.14 14.42
C LEU A 20 -0.94 -11.23 14.52
N MET A 21 -0.80 -10.48 15.60
CA MET A 21 0.32 -9.57 15.76
C MET A 21 1.64 -10.26 16.11
N GLY A 22 1.61 -11.48 16.65
CA GLY A 22 2.83 -12.18 17.09
C GLY A 22 3.68 -11.37 18.08
N LEU A 23 3.05 -10.39 18.75
CA LEU A 23 3.71 -9.46 19.65
C LEU A 23 3.83 -10.03 21.06
N PRO A 24 4.83 -9.63 21.85
CA PRO A 24 4.81 -9.80 23.29
C PRO A 24 3.54 -9.21 23.88
N VAL A 25 2.89 -9.96 24.81
CA VAL A 25 1.58 -9.60 25.36
C VAL A 25 1.47 -8.15 25.85
N PRO A 26 2.47 -7.56 26.55
CA PRO A 26 2.37 -6.16 27.01
C PRO A 26 2.27 -5.14 25.88
N GLU A 27 3.03 -5.32 24.78
CA GLU A 27 3.01 -4.42 23.64
C GLU A 27 1.67 -4.50 22.89
N ALA A 28 1.15 -5.72 22.72
CA ALA A 28 -0.13 -5.94 22.11
C ALA A 28 -1.29 -5.37 22.94
N GLU A 29 -1.23 -5.47 24.25
CA GLU A 29 -2.22 -4.86 25.16
C GLU A 29 -2.21 -3.34 25.10
N GLU A 30 -1.04 -2.70 24.97
CA GLU A 30 -0.95 -1.25 24.80
C GLU A 30 -1.61 -0.78 23.50
N ILE A 31 -1.38 -1.51 22.40
CA ILE A 31 -1.97 -1.22 21.10
C ILE A 31 -3.50 -1.42 21.14
N LEU A 32 -3.97 -2.50 21.76
CA LEU A 32 -5.40 -2.75 21.92
C LEU A 32 -6.09 -1.70 22.81
N ALA A 33 -5.44 -1.24 23.86
CA ALA A 33 -5.97 -0.16 24.71
C ALA A 33 -6.09 1.17 23.93
N LYS A 34 -5.13 1.49 23.06
CA LYS A 34 -5.22 2.63 22.14
C LYS A 34 -6.39 2.45 21.17
N TRP A 35 -6.60 1.24 20.67
CA TRP A 35 -7.70 0.92 19.78
C TRP A 35 -9.06 1.04 20.47
N GLU A 36 -9.23 0.44 21.65
CA GLU A 36 -10.44 0.55 22.46
C GLU A 36 -10.79 2.01 22.81
N ALA A 37 -9.79 2.86 23.02
CA ALA A 37 -9.99 4.28 23.30
C ALA A 37 -10.47 5.11 22.10
N VAL A 38 -10.31 4.59 20.89
CA VAL A 38 -10.68 5.29 19.63
C VAL A 38 -12.02 4.77 19.06
N ILE A 39 -12.48 3.58 19.48
CA ILE A 39 -13.80 3.06 19.07
C ILE A 39 -14.88 3.91 19.76
N PRO A 40 -15.73 4.63 19.00
CA PRO A 40 -16.83 5.38 19.59
C PRO A 40 -17.82 4.46 20.30
N SER A 41 -18.29 4.89 21.45
CA SER A 41 -19.27 4.15 22.27
C SER A 41 -20.62 3.95 21.58
N ASP A 42 -20.91 4.65 20.52
CA ASP A 42 -22.12 4.52 19.69
C ASP A 42 -22.06 3.38 18.68
N LEU A 43 -20.88 2.78 18.47
CA LEU A 43 -20.76 1.48 17.76
C LEU A 43 -21.10 0.27 18.65
N GLU A 44 -21.43 0.48 19.94
CA GLU A 44 -21.84 -0.59 20.86
C GLU A 44 -23.08 -1.38 20.42
N GLY A 45 -23.80 -0.95 19.39
CA GLY A 45 -24.97 -1.62 18.86
C GLY A 45 -24.74 -2.44 17.59
N GLU A 46 -23.66 -2.22 16.85
CA GLU A 46 -23.26 -3.08 15.74
C GLU A 46 -22.00 -3.88 16.14
N ASP A 47 -22.14 -5.17 16.03
CA ASP A 47 -21.07 -6.13 16.19
C ASP A 47 -19.82 -5.69 15.37
N VAL A 48 -18.73 -5.40 16.07
CA VAL A 48 -17.45 -5.00 15.47
C VAL A 48 -16.99 -6.03 14.44
N VAL A 49 -17.37 -7.30 14.59
CA VAL A 49 -17.12 -8.36 13.62
C VAL A 49 -17.86 -8.11 12.31
N THR A 50 -19.11 -7.68 12.38
CA THR A 50 -19.91 -7.32 11.20
C THR A 50 -19.30 -6.12 10.48
N CYS A 51 -18.82 -5.12 11.21
CA CYS A 51 -18.13 -3.96 10.65
C CYS A 51 -16.81 -4.36 9.98
N LEU A 52 -16.00 -5.22 10.61
CA LEU A 52 -14.77 -5.73 10.04
C LEU A 52 -15.01 -6.61 8.81
N GLN A 53 -16.06 -7.45 8.84
CA GLN A 53 -16.45 -8.28 7.69
C GLN A 53 -16.92 -7.42 6.50
N LYS A 54 -17.71 -6.38 6.75
CA LYS A 54 -18.12 -5.41 5.73
C LYS A 54 -16.89 -4.67 5.17
N ALA A 55 -15.97 -4.26 6.03
CA ALA A 55 -14.72 -3.62 5.62
C ALA A 55 -13.86 -4.56 4.76
N MET A 56 -13.71 -5.81 5.15
CA MET A 56 -12.97 -6.83 4.38
C MET A 56 -13.66 -7.22 3.07
N ALA A 57 -14.99 -7.15 3.01
CA ALA A 57 -15.78 -7.41 1.80
C ALA A 57 -15.79 -6.22 0.83
N GLY A 58 -15.24 -5.07 1.19
CA GLY A 58 -15.30 -3.85 0.38
C GLY A 58 -16.69 -3.19 0.37
N ASP A 59 -17.59 -3.63 1.24
CA ASP A 59 -18.94 -3.08 1.38
C ASP A 59 -18.90 -1.89 2.35
N PHE A 60 -18.31 -0.84 1.88
CA PHE A 60 -18.17 0.43 2.60
C PHE A 60 -19.42 1.27 2.35
N GLY A 61 -20.47 1.05 3.13
CA GLY A 61 -21.59 1.99 3.16
C GLY A 61 -21.08 3.42 3.27
N ASN A 62 -21.87 4.40 2.92
CA ASN A 62 -21.53 5.82 2.74
C ASN A 62 -20.48 6.44 3.70
N GLY A 63 -19.23 6.06 3.59
CA GLY A 63 -18.04 6.85 3.92
C GLY A 63 -17.70 7.17 5.37
N SER A 64 -18.65 7.34 6.28
CA SER A 64 -18.37 7.78 7.65
C SER A 64 -17.89 6.66 8.58
N ASP A 65 -18.49 5.48 8.49
CA ASP A 65 -18.21 4.36 9.40
C ASP A 65 -16.86 3.71 9.11
N TRP A 66 -16.47 3.68 7.83
CA TRP A 66 -15.16 3.20 7.40
C TRP A 66 -13.99 4.05 7.91
N ALA A 67 -14.14 5.37 7.92
CA ALA A 67 -13.10 6.25 8.42
C ALA A 67 -12.84 6.04 9.92
N LEU A 68 -13.87 5.67 10.67
CA LEU A 68 -13.78 5.35 12.10
C LEU A 68 -13.11 3.99 12.36
N LEU A 69 -13.40 2.98 11.54
CA LEU A 69 -12.80 1.65 11.66
C LEU A 69 -11.39 1.57 11.06
N ARG A 70 -11.14 2.33 10.01
CA ARG A 70 -9.84 2.38 9.33
C ARG A 70 -8.74 2.87 10.25
N SER A 71 -8.99 3.91 11.03
CA SER A 71 -7.97 4.52 11.88
C SER A 71 -7.38 3.54 12.91
N PRO A 72 -8.16 2.82 13.73
CA PRO A 72 -7.63 1.84 14.68
C PRO A 72 -6.95 0.65 13.99
N PHE A 73 -7.56 0.10 12.94
CA PHE A 73 -6.97 -1.00 12.18
C PHE A 73 -5.61 -0.60 11.58
N TRP A 74 -5.53 0.60 11.01
CA TRP A 74 -4.30 1.13 10.42
C TRP A 74 -3.23 1.42 11.47
N ILE A 75 -3.60 1.92 12.66
CA ILE A 75 -2.66 2.14 13.76
C ILE A 75 -2.04 0.80 14.17
N ILE A 76 -2.86 -0.22 14.43
CA ILE A 76 -2.38 -1.55 14.82
C ILE A 76 -1.51 -2.15 13.72
N HIS A 77 -2.00 -2.17 12.48
CA HIS A 77 -1.29 -2.74 11.35
C HIS A 77 0.03 -2.01 11.11
N THR A 78 0.01 -0.69 11.12
CA THR A 78 1.18 0.13 10.78
C THR A 78 2.22 0.09 11.89
N GLU A 79 1.85 0.31 13.14
CA GLU A 79 2.81 0.31 14.26
C GLU A 79 3.33 -1.08 14.58
N ALA A 80 2.47 -2.11 14.56
CA ALA A 80 2.84 -3.46 14.96
C ALA A 80 3.58 -4.25 13.88
N PHE A 81 3.18 -4.09 12.62
CA PHE A 81 3.71 -4.87 11.51
C PHE A 81 4.77 -4.11 10.72
N GLN A 82 4.51 -2.87 10.34
CA GLN A 82 5.40 -2.12 9.46
C GLN A 82 6.74 -1.79 10.13
N SER A 83 6.74 -1.54 11.45
CA SER A 83 7.97 -1.32 12.23
C SER A 83 8.87 -2.56 12.32
N ARG A 84 8.34 -3.75 12.01
CA ARG A 84 9.04 -5.03 12.08
C ARG A 84 9.34 -5.63 10.72
N GLU A 85 9.10 -4.92 9.64
CA GLU A 85 9.43 -5.41 8.31
C GLU A 85 10.92 -5.71 8.21
N VAL A 86 11.22 -6.83 7.55
CA VAL A 86 12.59 -7.24 7.23
C VAL A 86 12.79 -7.11 5.74
N PRO A 87 13.72 -6.28 5.27
CA PRO A 87 13.97 -6.13 3.85
C PRO A 87 14.59 -7.40 3.27
N LEU A 88 14.28 -7.70 2.00
CA LEU A 88 14.78 -8.89 1.28
C LEU A 88 16.31 -8.87 1.06
N ALA A 89 16.94 -7.73 1.20
CA ALA A 89 18.39 -7.55 1.19
C ALA A 89 18.77 -6.58 2.33
N PRO A 90 20.04 -6.53 2.75
CA PRO A 90 20.46 -5.57 3.78
C PRO A 90 19.99 -4.14 3.43
N ALA A 91 19.34 -3.45 4.38
CA ALA A 91 18.73 -2.14 4.16
C ALA A 91 19.73 -1.14 3.57
N GLU A 92 20.97 -1.15 4.04
CA GLU A 92 22.04 -0.28 3.55
C GLU A 92 22.45 -0.61 2.11
N ALA A 93 22.39 -1.88 1.69
CA ALA A 93 22.67 -2.26 0.31
C ALA A 93 21.60 -1.71 -0.65
N ILE A 94 20.33 -1.74 -0.22
CA ILE A 94 19.22 -1.15 -0.97
C ILE A 94 19.36 0.37 -1.04
N ARG A 95 19.66 1.01 0.09
CA ARG A 95 19.92 2.46 0.14
C ARG A 95 21.07 2.86 -0.79
N SER A 96 22.17 2.12 -0.75
CA SER A 96 23.32 2.33 -1.63
C SER A 96 22.96 2.20 -3.11
N LEU A 97 22.02 1.31 -3.45
CA LEU A 97 21.51 1.20 -4.83
C LEU A 97 20.77 2.48 -5.23
N PHE A 98 19.90 3.03 -4.39
CA PHE A 98 19.19 4.28 -4.67
C PHE A 98 20.15 5.46 -4.90
N ILE A 99 21.14 5.60 -4.02
CA ILE A 99 22.18 6.63 -4.15
C ILE A 99 22.91 6.49 -5.50
N ARG A 100 23.38 5.29 -5.83
CA ARG A 100 24.08 5.03 -7.09
C ARG A 100 23.24 5.27 -8.34
N LEU A 101 21.94 5.00 -8.28
CA LEU A 101 21.04 5.33 -9.39
C LEU A 101 20.98 6.85 -9.60
N LYS A 102 20.82 7.61 -8.51
CA LYS A 102 20.81 9.08 -8.56
C LYS A 102 22.14 9.65 -9.09
N GLU A 103 23.27 9.12 -8.63
CA GLU A 103 24.61 9.51 -9.12
C GLU A 103 24.79 9.26 -10.63
N LYS A 104 24.10 8.25 -11.16
CA LYS A 104 24.05 7.96 -12.60
C LYS A 104 23.03 8.80 -13.37
N GLY A 105 22.35 9.72 -12.71
CA GLY A 105 21.36 10.62 -13.32
C GLY A 105 19.95 10.05 -13.46
N PHE A 106 19.66 8.91 -12.82
CA PHE A 106 18.28 8.40 -12.79
C PHE A 106 17.46 9.16 -11.75
N ALA A 107 16.26 9.58 -12.12
CA ALA A 107 15.21 9.92 -11.16
C ALA A 107 14.60 8.61 -10.64
N ILE A 108 14.34 8.54 -9.33
CA ILE A 108 13.74 7.39 -8.68
C ILE A 108 12.40 7.76 -8.06
N ALA A 109 11.43 6.85 -8.14
CA ALA A 109 10.09 7.04 -7.63
C ALA A 109 9.53 5.73 -7.06
N VAL A 110 8.43 5.81 -6.33
CA VAL A 110 7.71 4.65 -5.79
C VAL A 110 6.28 4.65 -6.30
N ALA A 111 5.79 3.50 -6.75
CA ALA A 111 4.40 3.24 -7.11
C ALA A 111 3.92 1.97 -6.39
N THR A 112 3.27 2.13 -5.23
CA THR A 112 2.89 1.00 -4.38
C THR A 112 1.38 0.94 -4.14
N GLY A 113 0.84 -0.30 -4.05
CA GLY A 113 -0.51 -0.57 -3.56
C GLY A 113 -0.66 -0.46 -2.04
N ARG A 114 0.40 -0.19 -1.29
CA ARG A 114 0.33 0.07 0.14
C ARG A 114 -0.25 1.46 0.41
N ALA A 115 -0.89 1.62 1.56
CA ALA A 115 -1.23 2.95 2.05
C ALA A 115 0.03 3.76 2.37
N ARG A 116 -0.12 5.07 2.51
CA ARG A 116 1.02 5.98 2.72
C ARG A 116 1.81 5.63 3.97
N GLU A 117 1.13 5.45 5.08
CA GLU A 117 1.74 5.14 6.36
C GLU A 117 2.47 3.78 6.32
N GLU A 118 1.87 2.79 5.66
CA GLU A 118 2.46 1.47 5.49
C GLU A 118 3.77 1.48 4.69
N MET A 119 3.93 2.44 3.80
CA MET A 119 5.15 2.63 3.04
C MET A 119 6.15 3.53 3.80
N GLU A 120 5.70 4.64 4.36
CA GLU A 120 6.59 5.62 4.99
C GLU A 120 7.29 5.09 6.23
N ILE A 121 6.62 4.27 7.07
CA ILE A 121 7.21 3.76 8.30
C ILE A 121 8.44 2.91 8.03
N PRO A 122 8.38 1.81 7.24
CA PRO A 122 9.58 1.03 6.95
C PRO A 122 10.63 1.83 6.18
N PHE A 123 10.23 2.74 5.28
CA PHE A 123 11.17 3.59 4.56
C PHE A 123 11.98 4.49 5.48
N ARG A 124 11.36 5.04 6.54
CA ARG A 124 12.06 5.85 7.54
C ARG A 124 12.97 4.99 8.43
N ILE A 125 12.50 3.82 8.86
CA ILE A 125 13.28 2.88 9.68
C ILE A 125 14.55 2.43 8.93
N PHE A 126 14.44 2.19 7.62
CA PHE A 126 15.57 1.74 6.79
C PHE A 126 16.39 2.90 6.21
N HIS A 127 16.07 4.15 6.54
CA HIS A 127 16.73 5.34 6.00
C HIS A 127 16.65 5.42 4.47
N TRP A 128 15.53 4.99 3.89
CA TRP A 128 15.28 5.07 2.44
C TRP A 128 14.47 6.29 2.06
N TYR A 129 13.65 6.81 2.98
CA TYR A 129 12.70 7.90 2.71
C TYR A 129 13.40 9.16 2.18
N GLU A 130 14.55 9.48 2.74
CA GLU A 130 15.36 10.65 2.40
C GLU A 130 16.00 10.56 1.00
N GLU A 131 16.00 9.37 0.40
CA GLU A 131 16.52 9.17 -0.94
C GLU A 131 15.53 9.56 -2.04
N PHE A 132 14.27 9.80 -1.70
CA PHE A 132 13.19 10.12 -2.63
C PHE A 132 12.66 11.54 -2.41
N ASP A 133 12.20 12.17 -3.48
CA ASP A 133 11.33 13.34 -3.37
C ASP A 133 9.92 12.86 -3.01
N PRO A 134 9.31 13.34 -1.89
CA PRO A 134 7.98 12.93 -1.48
C PRO A 134 6.89 13.13 -2.54
N LEU A 135 7.10 14.03 -3.49
CA LEU A 135 6.18 14.26 -4.61
C LEU A 135 6.00 13.02 -5.50
N TYR A 136 7.01 12.15 -5.56
CA TYR A 136 7.03 10.96 -6.40
C TYR A 136 6.88 9.64 -5.63
N LEU A 137 6.47 9.72 -4.36
CA LEU A 137 6.12 8.55 -3.53
C LEU A 137 4.62 8.27 -3.63
N ALA A 138 4.19 7.62 -4.71
CA ALA A 138 2.79 7.32 -4.99
C ALA A 138 2.32 6.04 -4.30
N THR A 139 1.18 6.09 -3.65
CA THR A 139 0.61 5.04 -2.79
C THR A 139 -0.86 4.81 -3.09
N ALA A 140 -1.45 3.74 -2.55
CA ALA A 140 -2.91 3.52 -2.63
C ALA A 140 -3.72 4.67 -2.02
N SER A 141 -3.15 5.41 -1.06
CA SER A 141 -3.83 6.59 -0.49
C SER A 141 -4.10 7.68 -1.53
N ASP A 142 -3.24 7.82 -2.55
CA ASP A 142 -3.45 8.76 -3.65
C ASP A 142 -4.61 8.32 -4.56
N ALA A 143 -4.76 7.01 -4.78
CA ALA A 143 -5.87 6.44 -5.54
C ALA A 143 -7.21 6.63 -4.80
N VAL A 144 -7.23 6.41 -3.50
CA VAL A 144 -8.41 6.65 -2.64
C VAL A 144 -8.78 8.13 -2.65
N GLU A 145 -7.80 9.03 -2.55
CA GLU A 145 -8.01 10.48 -2.63
C GLU A 145 -8.63 10.88 -3.98
N ALA A 146 -8.09 10.37 -5.08
CA ALA A 146 -8.63 10.64 -6.42
C ALA A 146 -10.06 10.13 -6.57
N ALA A 147 -10.37 8.92 -6.07
CA ALA A 147 -11.72 8.37 -6.09
C ALA A 147 -12.72 9.27 -5.35
N GLY A 148 -12.33 9.80 -4.19
CA GLY A 148 -13.15 10.75 -3.42
C GLY A 148 -13.36 12.08 -4.15
N LEU A 149 -12.30 12.64 -4.75
CA LEU A 149 -12.36 13.93 -5.47
C LEU A 149 -13.21 13.87 -6.75
N PHE A 150 -13.14 12.76 -7.48
CA PHE A 150 -13.78 12.62 -8.80
C PHE A 150 -15.01 11.70 -8.77
N HIS A 151 -15.44 11.24 -7.60
CA HIS A 151 -16.59 10.35 -7.43
C HIS A 151 -16.56 9.13 -8.37
N CYS A 152 -15.40 8.49 -8.47
CA CYS A 152 -15.17 7.33 -9.32
C CYS A 152 -14.71 6.12 -8.49
N PRO A 153 -14.74 4.89 -9.04
CA PRO A 153 -14.10 3.74 -8.40
C PRO A 153 -12.63 4.00 -8.12
N VAL A 154 -12.10 3.42 -7.04
CA VAL A 154 -10.67 3.55 -6.68
C VAL A 154 -9.82 3.01 -7.84
N PRO A 155 -8.93 3.82 -8.43
CA PRO A 155 -8.10 3.42 -9.56
C PRO A 155 -6.87 2.62 -9.11
N ASP A 156 -7.13 1.47 -8.46
CA ASP A 156 -6.08 0.54 -8.03
C ASP A 156 -5.41 -0.17 -9.22
N LYS A 157 -4.22 -0.74 -8.97
CA LYS A 157 -3.53 -1.59 -9.95
C LYS A 157 -4.45 -2.72 -10.42
N PRO A 158 -4.56 -2.99 -11.73
CA PRO A 158 -3.68 -2.58 -12.80
C PRO A 158 -4.03 -1.25 -13.48
N ALA A 159 -4.85 -0.37 -12.87
CA ALA A 159 -5.00 0.99 -13.40
C ALA A 159 -3.65 1.74 -13.34
N PRO A 160 -3.32 2.56 -14.34
CA PRO A 160 -2.02 3.23 -14.40
C PRO A 160 -1.91 4.45 -13.48
N PHE A 161 -2.95 4.80 -12.74
CA PHE A 161 -3.04 6.02 -11.95
C PHE A 161 -1.85 6.20 -10.99
N ILE A 162 -1.55 5.17 -10.17
CA ILE A 162 -0.45 5.23 -9.20
C ILE A 162 0.90 5.39 -9.92
N PHE A 163 1.09 4.74 -11.06
CA PHE A 163 2.30 4.89 -11.89
C PHE A 163 2.40 6.31 -12.46
N SER A 164 1.29 6.89 -12.91
CA SER A 164 1.26 8.29 -13.38
C SER A 164 1.60 9.27 -12.25
N CYS A 165 1.09 9.04 -11.04
CA CYS A 165 1.48 9.82 -9.85
C CYS A 165 2.98 9.70 -9.54
N ALA A 166 3.57 8.51 -9.68
CA ALA A 166 5.00 8.31 -9.47
C ALA A 166 5.86 8.97 -10.57
N LEU A 167 5.37 9.04 -11.80
CA LEU A 167 6.08 9.61 -12.94
C LEU A 167 6.03 11.15 -12.97
N PHE A 168 4.84 11.71 -12.77
CA PHE A 168 4.57 13.14 -12.99
C PHE A 168 4.34 13.92 -11.71
N GLY A 169 4.42 13.24 -10.58
CA GLY A 169 4.18 13.79 -9.24
C GLY A 169 2.72 13.66 -8.81
N ARG A 170 2.53 13.56 -7.51
CA ARG A 170 1.23 13.46 -6.83
C ARG A 170 0.54 14.83 -6.75
N LYS A 171 0.26 15.41 -7.92
CA LYS A 171 -0.32 16.74 -8.07
C LYS A 171 -1.82 16.59 -8.32
N ARG A 172 -2.65 17.05 -7.38
CA ARG A 172 -4.12 16.95 -7.47
C ARG A 172 -4.68 17.54 -8.74
N GLU A 173 -4.09 18.63 -9.23
CA GLU A 173 -4.47 19.29 -10.49
C GLU A 173 -4.31 18.39 -11.72
N ASN A 174 -3.49 17.34 -11.62
CA ASN A 174 -3.25 16.39 -12.71
C ASN A 174 -4.03 15.08 -12.56
N TYR A 175 -4.71 14.85 -11.45
CA TYR A 175 -5.39 13.57 -11.16
C TYR A 175 -6.44 13.22 -12.21
N GLU A 176 -7.16 14.19 -12.74
CA GLU A 176 -8.13 13.95 -13.81
C GLU A 176 -7.45 13.41 -15.07
N ALA A 177 -6.32 13.99 -15.48
CA ALA A 177 -5.55 13.53 -16.62
C ALA A 177 -4.94 12.15 -16.39
N TYR A 178 -4.54 11.83 -15.14
CA TYR A 178 -4.05 10.49 -14.78
C TYR A 178 -5.17 9.44 -14.84
N LEU A 179 -6.36 9.77 -14.36
CA LEU A 179 -7.55 8.90 -14.45
C LEU A 179 -7.95 8.62 -15.89
N LYS A 180 -7.81 9.61 -16.77
CA LYS A 180 -8.09 9.50 -18.21
C LYS A 180 -6.93 8.90 -19.03
N GLU A 181 -5.81 8.60 -18.39
CA GLU A 181 -4.59 8.07 -19.04
C GLU A 181 -4.01 8.99 -20.12
N GLU A 182 -4.23 10.28 -20.02
CA GLU A 182 -3.81 11.29 -21.01
C GLU A 182 -2.32 11.64 -20.91
N MET A 183 -1.69 11.41 -19.73
CA MET A 183 -0.27 11.70 -19.54
C MET A 183 0.57 10.46 -19.73
N LYS A 184 1.56 10.56 -20.60
CA LYS A 184 2.53 9.50 -20.92
C LYS A 184 3.95 10.10 -20.94
N PRO A 185 4.99 9.29 -20.69
CA PRO A 185 6.37 9.72 -20.88
C PRO A 185 6.58 10.32 -22.27
N ALA A 186 7.45 11.31 -22.38
CA ALA A 186 7.77 11.93 -23.66
C ALA A 186 8.48 10.95 -24.57
N ALA A 187 8.38 11.18 -25.89
CA ALA A 187 9.11 10.38 -26.87
C ALA A 187 10.61 10.53 -26.62
N GLY A 188 11.29 9.44 -26.33
CA GLY A 188 12.70 9.40 -26.00
C GLY A 188 13.02 9.27 -24.52
N ASP A 189 12.05 9.45 -23.61
CA ASP A 189 12.24 9.14 -22.21
C ASP A 189 12.39 7.63 -21.99
N GLU A 190 13.37 7.25 -21.19
CA GLU A 190 13.56 5.87 -20.77
C GLU A 190 13.04 5.68 -19.34
N VAL A 191 11.81 5.18 -19.22
CA VAL A 191 11.17 4.91 -17.94
C VAL A 191 11.01 3.41 -17.72
N TYR A 192 11.47 2.94 -16.57
CA TYR A 192 11.39 1.54 -16.18
C TYR A 192 10.61 1.41 -14.87
N VAL A 193 9.65 0.50 -14.84
CA VAL A 193 8.99 0.04 -13.62
C VAL A 193 9.58 -1.30 -13.21
N CYS A 194 10.09 -1.40 -11.99
CA CYS A 194 10.50 -2.65 -11.38
C CYS A 194 9.36 -3.14 -10.49
N GLY A 195 8.81 -4.29 -10.76
CA GLY A 195 7.68 -4.84 -10.00
C GLY A 195 7.69 -6.35 -9.95
N ASP A 196 6.92 -6.92 -9.04
CA ASP A 196 6.87 -8.34 -8.72
C ASP A 196 5.50 -8.98 -8.97
N SER A 197 4.53 -8.22 -9.49
CA SER A 197 3.17 -8.69 -9.74
C SER A 197 2.72 -8.49 -11.19
N TYR A 198 1.77 -9.32 -11.63
CA TYR A 198 1.16 -9.16 -12.95
C TYR A 198 0.40 -7.83 -13.10
N SER A 199 -0.17 -7.32 -12.01
CA SER A 199 -0.80 -6.00 -12.00
C SER A 199 0.20 -4.86 -12.26
N ASP A 200 1.46 -5.03 -11.85
CA ASP A 200 2.53 -4.07 -12.16
C ASP A 200 2.87 -4.08 -13.66
N VAL A 201 2.93 -5.26 -14.28
CA VAL A 201 3.13 -5.37 -15.74
C VAL A 201 2.06 -4.60 -16.49
N LEU A 202 0.78 -4.91 -16.20
CA LEU A 202 -0.34 -4.29 -16.91
C LEU A 202 -0.41 -2.78 -16.65
N GLY A 203 -0.26 -2.36 -15.41
CA GLY A 203 -0.32 -0.94 -15.03
C GLY A 203 0.83 -0.14 -15.62
N SER A 204 2.06 -0.66 -15.58
CA SER A 204 3.23 -0.01 -16.16
C SER A 204 3.11 0.17 -17.68
N ARG A 205 2.62 -0.84 -18.39
CA ARG A 205 2.36 -0.75 -19.84
C ARG A 205 1.32 0.31 -20.18
N ARG A 206 0.20 0.31 -19.43
CA ARG A 206 -0.83 1.34 -19.58
C ARG A 206 -0.30 2.73 -19.28
N ALA A 207 0.66 2.86 -18.33
CA ALA A 207 1.36 4.11 -18.07
C ALA A 207 2.37 4.50 -19.17
N GLY A 208 2.66 3.62 -20.12
CA GLY A 208 3.60 3.87 -21.23
C GLY A 208 5.06 3.66 -20.85
N THR A 209 5.34 2.76 -19.91
CA THR A 209 6.70 2.49 -19.40
C THR A 209 7.19 1.10 -19.79
N LYS A 210 8.51 0.89 -19.70
CA LYS A 210 9.14 -0.43 -19.78
C LYS A 210 9.03 -1.15 -18.44
N PHE A 211 8.98 -2.48 -18.43
CA PHE A 211 8.84 -3.28 -17.21
C PHE A 211 10.06 -4.19 -16.99
N ILE A 212 10.49 -4.26 -15.72
CA ILE A 212 11.50 -5.20 -15.23
C ILE A 212 10.85 -6.05 -14.15
N GLY A 213 10.63 -7.34 -14.45
CA GLY A 213 10.04 -8.29 -13.51
C GLY A 213 11.03 -8.72 -12.42
N ILE A 214 10.62 -8.59 -11.17
CA ILE A 214 11.36 -9.05 -10.00
C ILE A 214 10.71 -10.33 -9.48
N LEU A 215 11.49 -11.40 -9.35
CA LEU A 215 10.98 -12.74 -8.98
C LEU A 215 11.09 -13.03 -7.47
N THR A 216 11.14 -11.99 -6.64
CA THR A 216 11.20 -12.11 -5.18
C THR A 216 9.87 -11.86 -4.48
N GLY A 217 8.80 -11.58 -5.24
CA GLY A 217 7.44 -11.38 -4.72
C GLY A 217 6.78 -12.67 -4.23
N LEU A 218 5.55 -12.53 -3.73
CA LEU A 218 4.77 -13.63 -3.10
C LEU A 218 4.60 -14.85 -4.01
N GLU A 219 4.36 -14.64 -5.32
CA GLU A 219 4.20 -15.72 -6.31
C GLU A 219 5.54 -16.21 -6.87
N GLY A 220 6.62 -15.46 -6.64
CA GLY A 220 7.97 -15.81 -7.01
C GLY A 220 8.11 -16.23 -8.47
N LYS A 221 8.69 -17.41 -8.72
CA LYS A 221 8.94 -17.90 -10.08
C LYS A 221 7.68 -18.20 -10.90
N LYS A 222 6.50 -18.29 -10.29
CA LYS A 222 5.25 -18.50 -11.03
C LYS A 222 4.92 -17.29 -11.91
N GLU A 223 5.27 -16.09 -11.46
CA GLU A 223 5.09 -14.85 -12.22
C GLU A 223 6.00 -14.77 -13.47
N ALA A 224 7.13 -15.48 -13.47
CA ALA A 224 8.04 -15.46 -14.61
C ALA A 224 7.35 -15.82 -15.93
N ALA A 225 6.47 -16.84 -15.93
CA ALA A 225 5.74 -17.28 -17.12
C ALA A 225 4.71 -16.22 -17.57
N LEU A 226 4.15 -15.46 -16.64
CA LEU A 226 3.23 -14.35 -16.93
C LEU A 226 4.01 -13.16 -17.52
N PHE A 227 5.15 -12.82 -16.95
CA PHE A 227 6.01 -11.75 -17.46
C PHE A 227 6.52 -12.05 -18.88
N GLU A 228 6.85 -13.31 -19.20
CA GLU A 228 7.28 -13.71 -20.53
C GLU A 228 6.19 -13.56 -21.61
N ARG A 229 4.92 -13.81 -21.24
CA ARG A 229 3.78 -13.64 -22.17
C ARG A 229 3.54 -12.18 -22.54
N GLU A 230 3.98 -11.30 -21.70
CA GLU A 230 3.74 -9.88 -21.81
C GLU A 230 4.95 -9.13 -22.42
N LYS A 231 5.96 -9.81 -22.91
CA LYS A 231 7.02 -9.24 -23.74
C LYS A 231 6.53 -8.95 -25.13
#